data_e9538b88aa61f0f4e1ba84f60b534b0a
#
_entry.id   e9538b88aa61f0f4e1ba84f60b534b0a
#
_cell.length_a   1.000
_cell.length_b   1.000
_cell.length_c   1.000
_cell.angle_alpha   90.00
_cell.angle_beta   90.00
_cell.angle_gamma   90.00
#
_symmetry.space_group_name_H-M   'P 1'
#
loop_
_entity.id
_entity.type
_entity.pdbx_description
1 polymer ?
#
loop_
_entity_poly.entity_id
_entity_poly.type
_entity_poly.pdbx_seq_one_letter_code
_entity_poly.pdbx_strand_id
1 'polypeptide(L)'
;GTAEIYDVAEKFREIKESIVVGQSWKNDIRIILFIVLNAGYKLNIEIKEKIKNAIRSKISPRHVPSKIISVLDIPKTKNGKLMELAVKKTVEGEAIKNLESLANPNSLEQFKNIKELSE
;
A
#
# COMPACT_ATOMS: atom_id res chain seq x y z
N GLY A 1 6.17 -9.77 9.76
CA GLY A 1 5.98 -9.68 8.31
C GLY A 1 4.82 -8.79 7.92
N THR A 2 4.55 -8.73 6.63
CA THR A 2 3.49 -7.86 6.10
C THR A 2 2.09 -8.30 6.51
N ALA A 3 1.88 -9.58 6.75
CA ALA A 3 0.56 -10.11 7.16
C ALA A 3 0.02 -9.41 8.41
N GLU A 4 0.90 -9.10 9.35
CA GLU A 4 0.50 -8.44 10.59
C GLU A 4 0.02 -7.01 10.34
N ILE A 5 0.62 -6.32 9.36
CA ILE A 5 0.19 -4.97 8.98
C ILE A 5 -1.23 -5.01 8.41
N TYR A 6 -1.51 -6.01 7.56
CA TYR A 6 -2.87 -6.17 7.02
C TYR A 6 -3.90 -6.40 8.12
N ASP A 7 -3.56 -7.22 9.11
CA ASP A 7 -4.46 -7.49 10.23
C ASP A 7 -4.84 -6.21 10.99
N VAL A 8 -3.87 -5.31 11.16
CA VAL A 8 -4.14 -4.04 11.82
C VAL A 8 -4.96 -3.12 10.91
N ALA A 9 -4.54 -2.99 9.65
CA ALA A 9 -5.18 -2.07 8.70
C ALA A 9 -6.66 -2.40 8.47
N GLU A 10 -6.99 -3.68 8.30
CA GLU A 10 -8.36 -4.08 7.97
C GLU A 10 -9.37 -3.82 9.10
N LYS A 11 -8.90 -3.54 10.31
CA LYS A 11 -9.77 -3.21 11.44
C LYS A 11 -10.21 -1.75 11.46
N PHE A 12 -9.62 -0.90 10.62
CA PHE A 12 -10.02 0.50 10.54
C PHE A 12 -11.25 0.66 9.66
N ARG A 13 -12.31 1.29 10.21
CA ARG A 13 -13.53 1.55 9.43
C ARG A 13 -13.28 2.42 8.22
N GLU A 14 -12.27 3.26 8.29
CA GLU A 14 -11.91 4.19 7.21
C GLU A 14 -11.33 3.45 6.01
N ILE A 15 -10.73 2.28 6.22
CA ILE A 15 -9.99 1.55 5.19
C ILE A 15 -10.85 0.47 4.57
N LYS A 16 -11.00 0.53 3.24
CA LYS A 16 -11.69 -0.50 2.47
C LYS A 16 -10.74 -1.61 2.07
N GLU A 17 -9.56 -1.24 1.59
CA GLU A 17 -8.52 -2.19 1.15
C GLU A 17 -7.14 -1.59 1.40
N SER A 18 -6.13 -2.44 1.48
CA SER A 18 -4.75 -2.00 1.65
C SER A 18 -3.78 -2.92 0.93
N ILE A 19 -2.60 -2.39 0.60
CA ILE A 19 -1.49 -3.19 0.11
C ILE A 19 -0.19 -2.62 0.65
N VAL A 20 0.71 -3.51 1.09
CA VAL A 20 2.00 -3.16 1.68
C VAL A 20 3.09 -3.54 0.71
N VAL A 21 4.02 -2.63 0.44
CA VAL A 21 5.19 -2.95 -0.37
C VAL A 21 6.45 -2.40 0.26
N GLY A 22 7.57 -3.05 -0.03
CA GLY A 22 8.88 -2.53 0.34
C GLY A 22 9.46 -1.77 -0.85
N GLN A 23 9.72 -0.50 -0.67
CA GLN A 23 10.35 0.33 -1.68
C GLN A 23 11.85 0.38 -1.44
N SER A 24 12.65 0.14 -2.47
CA SER A 24 14.09 0.35 -2.40
C SER A 24 14.35 1.85 -2.25
N TRP A 25 15.07 2.23 -1.18
CA TRP A 25 15.25 3.63 -0.83
C TRP A 25 16.57 3.82 -0.10
N LYS A 26 17.46 4.63 -0.69
CA LYS A 26 18.75 5.00 -0.08
C LYS A 26 19.54 3.79 0.44
N ASN A 27 19.72 2.80 -0.41
CA ASN A 27 20.46 1.56 -0.12
C ASN A 27 19.81 0.68 0.96
N ASP A 28 18.53 0.89 1.20
CA ASP A 28 17.75 0.10 2.16
C ASP A 28 16.36 -0.11 1.58
N ILE A 29 15.46 -0.65 2.36
CA ILE A 29 14.07 -0.85 1.99
C ILE A 29 13.19 -0.18 3.03
N ARG A 30 12.21 0.60 2.58
CA ARG A 30 11.22 1.19 3.48
C ARG A 30 9.83 0.67 3.16
N ILE A 31 8.99 0.59 4.18
CA ILE A 31 7.62 0.10 4.05
C ILE A 31 6.72 1.22 3.57
N ILE A 32 5.96 0.94 2.51
CA ILE A 32 4.92 1.85 2.01
C ILE A 32 3.57 1.15 2.16
N LEU A 33 2.63 1.84 2.78
CA LEU A 33 1.26 1.34 2.92
C LEU A 33 0.34 2.14 2.00
N PHE A 34 -0.24 1.46 1.02
CA PHE A 34 -1.28 2.06 0.17
C PHE A 34 -2.64 1.65 0.68
N ILE A 35 -3.56 2.58 0.76
CA ILE A 35 -4.90 2.31 1.24
C ILE A 35 -5.96 2.84 0.28
N VAL A 36 -7.06 2.09 0.18
CA VAL A 36 -8.27 2.56 -0.47
C VAL A 36 -9.24 2.91 0.66
N LEU A 37 -9.67 4.15 0.71
CA LEU A 37 -10.57 4.60 1.77
C LEU A 37 -12.03 4.31 1.42
N ASN A 38 -12.82 4.01 2.42
CA ASN A 38 -14.26 3.91 2.26
C ASN A 38 -14.84 5.29 1.94
N ALA A 39 -16.02 5.31 1.31
CA ALA A 39 -16.70 6.54 0.94
C ALA A 39 -16.88 7.44 2.17
N GLY A 40 -16.68 8.73 1.96
CA GLY A 40 -16.83 9.73 3.03
C GLY A 40 -15.55 10.03 3.80
N TYR A 41 -14.48 9.30 3.54
CA TYR A 41 -13.19 9.53 4.21
C TYR A 41 -12.16 10.05 3.23
N LYS A 42 -11.31 10.96 3.71
CA LYS A 42 -10.13 11.43 3.00
C LYS A 42 -8.91 11.21 3.88
N LEU A 43 -7.80 10.85 3.27
CA LEU A 43 -6.56 10.66 4.02
C LEU A 43 -6.06 12.01 4.53
N ASN A 44 -5.88 12.10 5.83
CA ASN A 44 -5.36 13.29 6.50
C ASN A 44 -4.35 12.87 7.56
N ILE A 45 -3.73 13.85 8.20
CA ILE A 45 -2.70 13.59 9.22
C ILE A 45 -3.27 12.76 10.37
N GLU A 46 -4.50 13.04 10.78
CA GLU A 46 -5.14 12.34 11.89
C GLU A 46 -5.29 10.85 11.61
N ILE A 47 -5.79 10.49 10.44
CA ILE A 47 -5.94 9.08 10.05
C ILE A 47 -4.57 8.41 9.92
N LYS A 48 -3.60 9.09 9.31
CA LYS A 48 -2.25 8.54 9.19
C LYS A 48 -1.65 8.23 10.56
N GLU A 49 -1.79 9.14 11.50
CA GLU A 49 -1.23 8.95 12.84
C GLU A 49 -1.93 7.83 13.61
N LYS A 50 -3.24 7.70 13.46
CA LYS A 50 -3.99 6.58 14.04
C LYS A 50 -3.45 5.24 13.53
N ILE A 51 -3.24 5.14 12.23
CA ILE A 51 -2.73 3.92 11.62
C ILE A 51 -1.32 3.62 12.11
N LYS A 52 -0.43 4.62 12.09
CA LYS A 52 0.95 4.45 12.54
C LYS A 52 1.02 4.03 14.01
N ASN A 53 0.22 4.67 14.86
CA ASN A 53 0.20 4.36 16.30
C ASN A 53 -0.31 2.94 16.55
N ALA A 54 -1.33 2.51 15.80
CA ALA A 54 -1.86 1.16 15.93
C ALA A 54 -0.81 0.12 15.53
N ILE A 55 -0.10 0.36 14.44
CA ILE A 55 0.95 -0.55 13.98
C ILE A 55 2.10 -0.58 15.00
N ARG A 56 2.53 0.59 15.47
CA ARG A 56 3.61 0.67 16.46
C ARG A 56 3.29 -0.10 17.73
N SER A 57 2.07 0.06 18.25
CA SER A 57 1.69 -0.54 19.51
C SER A 57 1.33 -2.02 19.41
N LYS A 58 0.73 -2.43 18.30
CA LYS A 58 0.26 -3.81 18.12
C LYS A 58 1.31 -4.73 17.51
N ILE A 59 2.24 -4.17 16.75
CA ILE A 59 3.29 -4.95 16.12
C ILE A 59 4.66 -4.50 16.61
N SER A 60 5.20 -3.44 16.03
CA SER A 60 6.50 -2.88 16.44
C SER A 60 6.76 -1.56 15.73
N PRO A 61 7.71 -0.73 16.25
CA PRO A 61 8.14 0.48 15.56
C PRO A 61 8.71 0.21 14.15
N ARG A 62 9.33 -0.94 13.94
CA ARG A 62 9.93 -1.30 12.64
C ARG A 62 8.91 -1.53 11.55
N HIS A 63 7.67 -1.85 11.92
CA HIS A 63 6.61 -2.11 10.96
C HIS A 63 5.85 -0.85 10.57
N VAL A 64 6.12 0.29 11.22
CA VAL A 64 5.44 1.55 10.90
C VAL A 64 5.85 2.00 9.49
N PRO A 65 4.87 2.20 8.59
CA PRO A 65 5.20 2.62 7.23
C PRO A 65 5.88 3.98 7.20
N SER A 66 6.84 4.13 6.30
CA SER A 66 7.46 5.44 6.04
C SER A 66 6.51 6.39 5.35
N LYS A 67 5.63 5.84 4.51
CA LYS A 67 4.60 6.60 3.79
C LYS A 67 3.30 5.84 3.82
N ILE A 68 2.20 6.57 3.94
CA ILE A 68 0.83 6.05 3.81
C ILE A 68 0.19 6.88 2.69
N ILE A 69 -0.27 6.21 1.65
CA ILE A 69 -0.76 6.87 0.44
C ILE A 69 -2.13 6.30 0.08
N SER A 70 -3.10 7.18 -0.20
CA SER A 70 -4.41 6.73 -0.64
C SER A 70 -4.42 6.54 -2.16
N VAL A 71 -5.04 5.46 -2.59
CA VAL A 71 -5.21 5.14 -4.01
C VAL A 71 -6.66 4.76 -4.26
N LEU A 72 -7.06 4.72 -5.52
CA LEU A 72 -8.46 4.43 -5.88
C LEU A 72 -8.76 2.94 -5.93
N ASP A 73 -7.76 2.11 -6.23
CA ASP A 73 -7.95 0.69 -6.41
C ASP A 73 -6.62 -0.02 -6.20
N ILE A 74 -6.69 -1.31 -5.92
CA ILE A 74 -5.49 -2.13 -5.69
C ILE A 74 -5.49 -3.29 -6.68
N PRO A 75 -4.35 -3.54 -7.38
CA PRO A 75 -4.28 -4.63 -8.34
C PRO A 75 -4.41 -5.99 -7.65
N LYS A 76 -5.24 -6.83 -8.25
CA LYS A 76 -5.51 -8.19 -7.76
C LYS A 76 -5.51 -9.15 -8.93
N THR A 77 -5.20 -10.43 -8.64
CA THR A 77 -5.40 -11.49 -9.62
C THR A 77 -6.90 -11.73 -9.81
N LYS A 78 -7.25 -12.51 -10.83
CA LYS A 78 -8.65 -12.87 -11.10
C LYS A 78 -9.27 -13.66 -9.94
N ASN A 79 -8.44 -14.28 -9.10
CA ASN A 79 -8.89 -14.99 -7.91
C ASN A 79 -8.90 -14.11 -6.66
N GLY A 80 -8.67 -12.81 -6.80
CA GLY A 80 -8.74 -11.87 -5.70
C GLY A 80 -7.50 -11.75 -4.85
N LYS A 81 -6.37 -12.31 -5.27
CA LYS A 81 -5.11 -12.20 -4.52
C LYS A 81 -4.44 -10.86 -4.76
N LEU A 82 -3.90 -10.27 -3.70
CA LEU A 82 -3.14 -9.03 -3.80
C LEU A 82 -1.84 -9.25 -4.59
N MET A 83 -1.47 -8.23 -5.36
CA MET A 83 -0.31 -8.30 -6.23
C MET A 83 0.80 -7.36 -5.74
N GLU A 84 1.36 -7.66 -4.57
CA GLU A 84 2.40 -6.83 -3.96
C GLU A 84 3.61 -6.64 -4.89
N LEU A 85 4.05 -7.70 -5.55
CA LEU A 85 5.21 -7.61 -6.44
C LEU A 85 4.94 -6.70 -7.64
N ALA A 86 3.73 -6.77 -8.21
CA ALA A 86 3.38 -5.91 -9.33
C ALA A 86 3.36 -4.43 -8.91
N VAL A 87 2.82 -4.14 -7.73
CA VAL A 87 2.84 -2.77 -7.20
C VAL A 87 4.26 -2.31 -6.94
N LYS A 88 5.08 -3.14 -6.29
CA LYS A 88 6.49 -2.80 -6.03
C LYS A 88 7.23 -2.47 -7.31
N LYS A 89 7.10 -3.31 -8.33
CA LYS A 89 7.75 -3.08 -9.62
C LYS A 89 7.27 -1.79 -10.28
N THR A 90 5.96 -1.53 -10.25
CA THR A 90 5.40 -0.31 -10.83
C THR A 90 5.92 0.93 -10.11
N VAL A 91 5.95 0.89 -8.78
CA VAL A 91 6.49 1.99 -7.96
C VAL A 91 7.95 2.27 -8.32
N GLU A 92 8.73 1.22 -8.59
CA GLU A 92 10.15 1.34 -8.89
C GLU A 92 10.43 1.58 -10.39
N GLY A 93 9.38 1.76 -11.19
CA GLY A 93 9.54 2.08 -12.60
C GLY A 93 9.85 0.89 -13.50
N GLU A 94 9.66 -0.34 -13.00
CA GLU A 94 9.92 -1.54 -13.77
C GLU A 94 8.69 -1.98 -14.57
N ALA A 95 8.93 -2.64 -15.69
CA ALA A 95 7.85 -3.17 -16.52
C ALA A 95 7.20 -4.39 -15.86
N ILE A 96 5.89 -4.52 -16.05
CA ILE A 96 5.12 -5.65 -15.51
C ILE A 96 4.84 -6.64 -16.63
N LYS A 97 5.13 -7.91 -16.36
CA LYS A 97 4.80 -9.01 -17.27
C LYS A 97 3.45 -9.61 -16.83
N ASN A 98 2.79 -10.28 -17.75
CA ASN A 98 1.54 -11.02 -17.46
C ASN A 98 0.41 -10.13 -16.91
N LEU A 99 0.22 -8.95 -17.52
CA LEU A 99 -0.87 -8.06 -17.16
C LEU A 99 -2.24 -8.73 -17.30
N GLU A 100 -2.33 -9.71 -18.19
CA GLU A 100 -3.57 -10.43 -18.44
C GLU A 100 -4.02 -11.29 -17.25
N SER A 101 -3.13 -11.57 -16.30
CA SER A 101 -3.49 -12.32 -15.09
C SER A 101 -4.22 -11.44 -14.07
N LEU A 102 -4.19 -10.12 -14.26
CA LEU A 102 -4.84 -9.19 -13.34
C LEU A 102 -6.31 -8.99 -13.70
N ALA A 103 -7.14 -8.93 -12.67
CA ALA A 103 -8.56 -8.60 -12.84
C ALA A 103 -8.74 -7.13 -13.20
N ASN A 104 -7.84 -6.27 -12.72
CA ASN A 104 -7.93 -4.81 -12.87
C ASN A 104 -6.58 -4.19 -13.24
N PRO A 105 -6.04 -4.49 -14.43
CA PRO A 105 -4.69 -4.02 -14.80
C PRO A 105 -4.55 -2.50 -14.83
N ASN A 106 -5.63 -1.77 -15.10
CA ASN A 106 -5.59 -0.31 -15.11
C ASN A 106 -5.28 0.29 -13.73
N SER A 107 -5.49 -0.48 -12.66
CA SER A 107 -5.19 0.00 -11.31
C SER A 107 -3.71 0.29 -11.11
N LEU A 108 -2.82 -0.29 -11.92
CA LEU A 108 -1.39 -0.06 -11.83
C LEU A 108 -0.98 1.37 -12.19
N GLU A 109 -1.77 2.07 -13.00
CA GLU A 109 -1.43 3.41 -13.45
C GLU A 109 -1.23 4.39 -12.29
N GLN A 110 -2.01 4.29 -11.23
CA GLN A 110 -1.92 5.19 -10.09
C GLN A 110 -0.68 4.96 -9.22
N PHE A 111 0.06 3.88 -9.46
CA PHE A 111 1.30 3.59 -8.73
C PHE A 111 2.54 4.07 -9.46
N LYS A 112 2.38 4.71 -10.62
CA LYS A 112 3.48 5.25 -11.40
C LYS A 112 3.77 6.69 -11.00
N ASN A 113 5.06 7.03 -10.88
CA ASN A 113 5.51 8.41 -10.69
C ASN A 113 4.85 9.12 -9.50
N ILE A 114 4.76 8.43 -8.37
CA ILE A 114 4.19 9.01 -7.15
C ILE A 114 5.21 9.95 -6.53
N LYS A 115 4.86 11.24 -6.45
CA LYS A 115 5.77 12.27 -5.95
C LYS A 115 6.23 12.01 -4.53
N GLU A 116 5.31 11.63 -3.65
CA GLU A 116 5.63 11.36 -2.23
C GLU A 116 6.67 10.27 -2.06
N LEU A 117 6.80 9.37 -3.03
CA LEU A 117 7.78 8.28 -2.97
C LEU A 117 9.17 8.66 -3.44
N SER A 118 9.35 9.90 -3.92
CA SER A 118 10.66 10.45 -4.24
C SER A 118 11.22 11.27 -3.09
N GLU A 119 10.54 11.32 -2.00
CA GLU A 119 10.91 12.10 -0.81
C GLU A 119 11.27 11.18 0.36
#